data_f8c8c65318332db8cb6c19b6e18bb799
#
_entry.id   f8c8c65318332db8cb6c19b6e18bb799
#
_cell.length_a   1.000
_cell.length_b   1.000
_cell.length_c   1.000
_cell.angle_alpha   90.00
_cell.angle_beta   90.00
_cell.angle_gamma   90.00
#
_symmetry.space_group_name_H-M   'P 1'
#
loop_
_entity.id
_entity.type
_entity.pdbx_description
1 polymer ?
#
loop_
_entity_poly.entity_id
_entity_poly.type
_entity_poly.pdbx_seq_one_letter_code
_entity_poly.pdbx_strand_id
1 'polypeptide(L)'
;MVNYFMAMLLGGSIFILLLVIALYAVYVIGLWKLFKKAGKQGWEAIIPFYNTYVLVEISGLNWWYFLIAISGTILGMLKINGLDYVANIATLVTRFFIFWNIGKKMKQNHVPIAILGTLFAPIVAMVLGLSNSYQFDNTISVSPNGPFGSENTNTEKYCLGCGVKLKSNAKFCDNCGKKVD
;
A
#
# COMPACT_ATOMS: atom_id res chain seq x y z
N MET A 1 -38.51 -30.66 -12.50
CA MET A 1 -38.29 -29.22 -12.27
C MET A 1 -37.25 -28.96 -11.19
N VAL A 2 -37.28 -29.61 -10.03
CA VAL A 2 -36.32 -29.39 -8.96
C VAL A 2 -34.85 -29.64 -9.38
N ASN A 3 -34.58 -30.70 -10.15
CA ASN A 3 -33.25 -31.06 -10.59
C ASN A 3 -32.62 -30.02 -11.55
N TYR A 4 -33.40 -29.41 -12.43
CA TYR A 4 -32.88 -28.33 -13.32
C TYR A 4 -32.58 -27.05 -12.54
N PHE A 5 -33.43 -26.70 -11.56
CA PHE A 5 -33.22 -25.54 -10.71
C PHE A 5 -31.96 -25.71 -9.83
N MET A 6 -31.76 -26.90 -9.25
CA MET A 6 -30.55 -27.22 -8.50
C MET A 6 -29.28 -27.20 -9.37
N ALA A 7 -29.34 -27.74 -10.59
CA ALA A 7 -28.22 -27.69 -11.54
C ALA A 7 -27.90 -26.26 -11.97
N MET A 8 -28.86 -25.39 -12.15
CA MET A 8 -28.67 -23.99 -12.48
C MET A 8 -28.04 -23.20 -11.31
N LEU A 9 -28.47 -23.47 -10.07
CA LEU A 9 -27.89 -22.89 -8.88
C LEU A 9 -26.43 -23.35 -8.68
N LEU A 10 -26.15 -24.63 -8.86
CA LEU A 10 -24.80 -25.19 -8.75
C LEU A 10 -23.87 -24.65 -9.86
N GLY A 11 -24.35 -24.61 -11.09
CA GLY A 11 -23.61 -24.06 -12.23
C GLY A 11 -23.30 -22.58 -12.05
N GLY A 12 -24.28 -21.80 -11.57
CA GLY A 12 -24.11 -20.37 -11.28
C GLY A 12 -23.09 -20.13 -10.16
N SER A 13 -23.10 -20.93 -9.08
CA SER A 13 -22.15 -20.80 -7.98
C SER A 13 -20.72 -21.16 -8.38
N ILE A 14 -20.53 -22.19 -9.22
CA ILE A 14 -19.22 -22.56 -9.77
C ILE A 14 -18.67 -21.46 -10.66
N PHE A 15 -19.51 -20.88 -11.53
CA PHE A 15 -19.11 -19.78 -12.40
C PHE A 15 -18.64 -18.55 -11.60
N ILE A 16 -19.41 -18.18 -10.57
CA ILE A 16 -19.04 -17.07 -9.67
C ILE A 16 -17.71 -17.36 -8.96
N LEU A 17 -17.54 -18.59 -8.47
CA LEU A 17 -16.29 -19.00 -7.81
C LEU A 17 -15.08 -18.87 -8.74
N LEU A 18 -15.18 -19.35 -9.98
CA LEU A 18 -14.13 -19.23 -10.98
C LEU A 18 -13.81 -17.78 -11.31
N LEU A 19 -14.82 -16.93 -11.42
CA LEU A 19 -14.66 -15.50 -11.66
C LEU A 19 -13.93 -14.81 -10.50
N VAL A 20 -14.28 -15.13 -9.26
CA VAL A 20 -13.61 -14.61 -8.06
C VAL A 20 -12.15 -15.04 -8.02
N ILE A 21 -11.86 -16.31 -8.33
CA ILE A 21 -10.46 -16.82 -8.40
C ILE A 21 -9.69 -16.09 -9.49
N ALA A 22 -10.27 -15.88 -10.66
CA ALA A 22 -9.62 -15.16 -11.77
C ALA A 22 -9.31 -13.71 -11.39
N LEU A 23 -10.26 -13.00 -10.77
CA LEU A 23 -10.05 -11.63 -10.29
C LEU A 23 -8.98 -11.57 -9.20
N TYR A 24 -8.95 -12.53 -8.29
CA TYR A 24 -7.92 -12.63 -7.27
C TYR A 24 -6.54 -12.89 -7.89
N ALA A 25 -6.44 -13.76 -8.89
CA ALA A 25 -5.18 -14.01 -9.58
C ALA A 25 -4.64 -12.74 -10.26
N VAL A 26 -5.50 -11.99 -10.93
CA VAL A 26 -5.14 -10.69 -11.54
C VAL A 26 -4.65 -9.70 -10.48
N TYR A 27 -5.31 -9.63 -9.32
CA TYR A 27 -4.88 -8.79 -8.21
C TYR A 27 -3.49 -9.18 -7.68
N VAL A 28 -3.25 -10.48 -7.47
CA VAL A 28 -1.96 -11.01 -7.01
C VAL A 28 -0.85 -10.70 -8.01
N ILE A 29 -1.10 -10.83 -9.31
CA ILE A 29 -0.11 -10.48 -10.36
C ILE A 29 0.26 -8.99 -10.29
N GLY A 30 -0.74 -8.12 -10.11
CA GLY A 30 -0.52 -6.68 -9.93
C GLY A 30 0.35 -6.38 -8.71
N LEU A 31 0.01 -6.96 -7.56
CA LEU A 31 0.78 -6.82 -6.33
C LEU A 31 2.20 -7.40 -6.45
N TRP A 32 2.36 -8.55 -7.11
CA TRP A 32 3.67 -9.16 -7.34
C TRP A 32 4.63 -8.20 -8.03
N LYS A 33 4.15 -7.57 -9.10
CA LYS A 33 4.94 -6.59 -9.85
C LYS A 33 5.20 -5.32 -9.03
N LEU A 34 4.19 -4.84 -8.29
CA LEU A 34 4.29 -3.68 -7.42
C LEU A 34 5.34 -3.90 -6.33
N PHE A 35 5.32 -5.06 -5.66
CA PHE A 35 6.27 -5.43 -4.61
C PHE A 35 7.70 -5.54 -5.14
N LYS A 36 7.89 -6.16 -6.32
CA LYS A 36 9.20 -6.18 -6.98
C LYS A 36 9.75 -4.78 -7.27
N LYS A 37 8.90 -3.85 -7.71
CA LYS A 37 9.30 -2.44 -7.91
C LYS A 37 9.70 -1.74 -6.61
N ALA A 38 9.07 -2.11 -5.50
CA ALA A 38 9.40 -1.59 -4.17
C ALA A 38 10.62 -2.29 -3.52
N GLY A 39 11.29 -3.22 -4.24
CA GLY A 39 12.43 -3.99 -3.72
C GLY A 39 12.04 -5.14 -2.78
N LYS A 40 10.77 -5.53 -2.77
CA LYS A 40 10.22 -6.66 -1.98
C LYS A 40 10.14 -7.93 -2.81
N GLN A 41 9.91 -9.06 -2.12
CA GLN A 41 9.76 -10.36 -2.77
C GLN A 41 8.36 -10.48 -3.38
N GLY A 42 8.25 -10.94 -4.64
CA GLY A 42 6.95 -11.03 -5.31
C GLY A 42 5.99 -12.03 -4.67
N TRP A 43 6.50 -13.16 -4.12
CA TRP A 43 5.67 -14.19 -3.49
C TRP A 43 4.89 -13.68 -2.26
N GLU A 44 5.34 -12.60 -1.62
CA GLU A 44 4.64 -11.94 -0.50
C GLU A 44 3.23 -11.47 -0.88
N ALA A 45 2.98 -11.26 -2.18
CA ALA A 45 1.67 -10.90 -2.70
C ALA A 45 0.63 -12.03 -2.61
N ILE A 46 1.08 -13.30 -2.59
CA ILE A 46 0.20 -14.47 -2.63
C ILE A 46 -0.46 -14.72 -1.27
N ILE A 47 0.24 -14.39 -0.18
CA ILE A 47 -0.22 -14.70 1.17
C ILE A 47 -1.25 -13.66 1.61
N PRO A 48 -2.53 -14.06 1.82
CA PRO A 48 -3.56 -13.17 2.35
C PRO A 48 -3.12 -12.57 3.71
N PHE A 49 -3.54 -11.35 3.99
CA PHE A 49 -3.14 -10.54 5.14
C PHE A 49 -1.66 -10.10 5.11
N TYR A 50 -0.70 -10.98 4.80
CA TYR A 50 0.70 -10.60 4.70
C TYR A 50 0.95 -9.61 3.56
N ASN A 51 0.24 -9.75 2.44
CA ASN A 51 0.27 -8.76 1.37
C ASN A 51 -0.17 -7.35 1.83
N THR A 52 -1.14 -7.28 2.76
CA THR A 52 -1.56 -6.01 3.37
C THR A 52 -0.47 -5.44 4.27
N TYR A 53 0.23 -6.28 5.04
CA TYR A 53 1.37 -5.87 5.84
C TYR A 53 2.47 -5.26 4.96
N VAL A 54 2.82 -5.95 3.87
CA VAL A 54 3.83 -5.46 2.91
C VAL A 54 3.39 -4.15 2.25
N LEU A 55 2.11 -3.98 1.92
CA LEU A 55 1.57 -2.71 1.41
C LEU A 55 1.75 -1.57 2.42
N VAL A 56 1.50 -1.80 3.70
CA VAL A 56 1.74 -0.83 4.77
C VAL A 56 3.24 -0.50 4.85
N GLU A 57 4.10 -1.50 4.80
CA GLU A 57 5.55 -1.33 4.88
C GLU A 57 6.10 -0.51 3.69
N ILE A 58 5.74 -0.86 2.44
CA ILE A 58 6.21 -0.12 1.26
C ILE A 58 5.64 1.30 1.19
N SER A 59 4.46 1.53 1.75
CA SER A 59 3.89 2.87 1.88
C SER A 59 4.65 3.73 2.90
N GLY A 60 5.44 3.11 3.80
CA GLY A 60 6.19 3.79 4.86
C GLY A 60 5.35 4.18 6.07
N LEU A 61 4.15 3.62 6.20
CA LEU A 61 3.30 3.79 7.39
C LEU A 61 3.81 2.90 8.54
N ASN A 62 3.46 3.29 9.77
CA ASN A 62 3.75 2.49 10.95
C ASN A 62 3.05 1.12 10.89
N TRP A 63 3.68 0.09 11.44
CA TRP A 63 3.19 -1.30 11.42
C TRP A 63 1.77 -1.47 11.99
N TRP A 64 1.36 -0.65 12.95
CA TRP A 64 0.03 -0.74 13.57
C TRP A 64 -1.12 -0.38 12.63
N TYR A 65 -0.86 0.33 11.50
CA TYR A 65 -1.84 0.53 10.43
C TYR A 65 -2.27 -0.80 9.79
N PHE A 66 -1.40 -1.81 9.81
CA PHE A 66 -1.76 -3.16 9.40
C PHE A 66 -2.88 -3.74 10.28
N LEU A 67 -2.82 -3.56 11.61
CA LEU A 67 -3.87 -4.03 12.52
C LEU A 67 -5.21 -3.35 12.22
N ILE A 68 -5.20 -2.06 11.94
CA ILE A 68 -6.40 -1.32 11.52
C ILE A 68 -6.91 -1.84 10.17
N ALA A 69 -6.03 -2.09 9.21
CA ALA A 69 -6.41 -2.57 7.88
C ALA A 69 -7.11 -3.93 7.90
N ILE A 70 -6.75 -4.82 8.84
CA ILE A 70 -7.37 -6.15 8.97
C ILE A 70 -8.55 -6.17 9.94
N SER A 71 -8.68 -5.17 10.82
CA SER A 71 -9.73 -5.13 11.84
C SER A 71 -11.13 -5.19 11.25
N GLY A 72 -11.38 -4.48 10.14
CA GLY A 72 -12.67 -4.51 9.44
C GLY A 72 -13.06 -5.89 8.96
N THR A 73 -12.10 -6.67 8.47
CA THR A 73 -12.34 -8.06 8.03
C THR A 73 -12.66 -8.98 9.21
N ILE A 74 -11.87 -8.86 10.29
CA ILE A 74 -12.03 -9.70 11.48
C ILE A 74 -13.37 -9.40 12.19
N LEU A 75 -13.68 -8.12 12.44
CA LEU A 75 -14.90 -7.70 13.12
C LEU A 75 -16.14 -7.99 12.28
N GLY A 76 -16.05 -7.86 10.95
CA GLY A 76 -17.12 -8.26 10.03
C GLY A 76 -17.43 -9.77 10.08
N MET A 77 -16.41 -10.63 10.28
CA MET A 77 -16.62 -12.06 10.49
C MET A 77 -17.29 -12.37 11.84
N LEU A 78 -16.96 -11.61 12.87
CA LEU A 78 -17.53 -11.77 14.22
C LEU A 78 -18.94 -11.21 14.36
N LYS A 79 -19.45 -10.47 13.37
CA LYS A 79 -20.80 -9.84 13.33
C LYS A 79 -21.14 -9.05 14.61
N ILE A 80 -20.18 -8.31 15.13
CA ILE A 80 -20.38 -7.47 16.32
C ILE A 80 -21.10 -6.19 15.87
N ASN A 81 -22.38 -6.08 16.21
CA ASN A 81 -23.25 -4.99 15.79
C ASN A 81 -22.68 -3.61 16.08
N GLY A 82 -22.54 -2.79 15.03
CA GLY A 82 -22.08 -1.40 15.10
C GLY A 82 -20.56 -1.21 15.07
N LEU A 83 -19.78 -2.14 15.61
CA LEU A 83 -18.32 -2.04 15.63
C LEU A 83 -17.71 -2.36 14.25
N ASP A 84 -18.35 -3.20 13.47
CA ASP A 84 -17.98 -3.53 12.09
C ASP A 84 -18.02 -2.32 11.17
N TYR A 85 -19.00 -1.41 11.32
CA TYR A 85 -19.06 -0.17 10.53
C TYR A 85 -17.88 0.74 10.80
N VAL A 86 -17.54 0.95 12.10
CA VAL A 86 -16.39 1.78 12.48
C VAL A 86 -15.08 1.18 11.96
N ALA A 87 -14.91 -0.13 12.10
CA ALA A 87 -13.73 -0.81 11.62
C ALA A 87 -13.61 -0.78 10.08
N ASN A 88 -14.71 -0.89 9.35
CA ASN A 88 -14.71 -0.76 7.90
C ASN A 88 -14.32 0.65 7.45
N ILE A 89 -14.82 1.70 8.11
CA ILE A 89 -14.43 3.09 7.85
C ILE A 89 -12.92 3.26 8.11
N ALA A 90 -12.43 2.76 9.25
CA ALA A 90 -11.00 2.83 9.59
C ALA A 90 -10.12 2.09 8.56
N THR A 91 -10.59 0.94 8.05
CA THR A 91 -9.92 0.20 6.96
C THR A 91 -9.88 1.02 5.67
N LEU A 92 -10.96 1.69 5.28
CA LEU A 92 -11.00 2.56 4.10
C LEU A 92 -10.04 3.74 4.22
N VAL A 93 -10.01 4.39 5.38
CA VAL A 93 -9.06 5.48 5.68
C VAL A 93 -7.61 4.98 5.61
N THR A 94 -7.34 3.80 6.15
CA THR A 94 -6.00 3.21 6.08
C THR A 94 -5.58 2.89 4.64
N ARG A 95 -6.49 2.34 3.82
CA ARG A 95 -6.24 2.12 2.39
C ARG A 95 -5.94 3.42 1.66
N PHE A 96 -6.68 4.49 1.96
CA PHE A 96 -6.42 5.80 1.39
C PHE A 96 -4.99 6.26 1.73
N PHE A 97 -4.54 6.13 2.96
CA PHE A 97 -3.18 6.52 3.38
C PHE A 97 -2.09 5.67 2.71
N ILE A 98 -2.32 4.37 2.56
CA ILE A 98 -1.41 3.46 1.85
C ILE A 98 -1.19 3.95 0.41
N PHE A 99 -2.27 4.13 -0.36
CA PHE A 99 -2.17 4.55 -1.76
C PHE A 99 -1.72 6.00 -1.94
N TRP A 100 -2.04 6.88 -0.99
CA TRP A 100 -1.51 8.24 -0.94
C TRP A 100 0.01 8.26 -0.87
N ASN A 101 0.58 7.51 0.07
CA ASN A 101 2.02 7.44 0.25
C ASN A 101 2.73 6.71 -0.90
N ILE A 102 2.13 5.65 -1.43
CA ILE A 102 2.63 4.95 -2.63
C ILE A 102 2.67 5.91 -3.83
N GLY A 103 1.62 6.69 -4.04
CA GLY A 103 1.57 7.70 -5.11
C GLY A 103 2.66 8.76 -4.96
N LYS A 104 2.91 9.25 -3.74
CA LYS A 104 4.02 10.17 -3.45
C LYS A 104 5.38 9.54 -3.78
N LYS A 105 5.64 8.31 -3.32
CA LYS A 105 6.90 7.59 -3.57
C LYS A 105 7.14 7.31 -5.07
N MET A 106 6.10 7.25 -5.87
CA MET A 106 6.18 7.07 -7.31
C MET A 106 6.26 8.40 -8.09
N LYS A 107 6.37 9.56 -7.42
CA LYS A 107 6.37 10.91 -8.03
C LYS A 107 5.17 11.16 -8.94
N GLN A 108 4.04 10.59 -8.63
CA GLN A 108 2.80 10.72 -9.39
C GLN A 108 1.77 11.58 -8.66
N ASN A 109 0.72 11.99 -9.37
CA ASN A 109 -0.44 12.60 -8.74
C ASN A 109 -1.04 11.62 -7.73
N HIS A 110 -0.69 11.80 -6.45
CA HIS A 110 -1.08 10.90 -5.36
C HIS A 110 -2.58 10.95 -5.05
N VAL A 111 -3.25 12.07 -5.37
CA VAL A 111 -4.69 12.23 -5.09
C VAL A 111 -5.56 11.21 -5.84
N PRO A 112 -5.51 11.12 -7.19
CA PRO A 112 -6.31 10.12 -7.90
C PRO A 112 -5.89 8.68 -7.56
N ILE A 113 -4.59 8.42 -7.32
CA ILE A 113 -4.11 7.10 -6.91
C ILE A 113 -4.68 6.70 -5.56
N ALA A 114 -4.75 7.63 -4.60
CA ALA A 114 -5.33 7.38 -3.28
C ALA A 114 -6.83 7.10 -3.36
N ILE A 115 -7.59 7.93 -4.08
CA ILE A 115 -9.04 7.76 -4.20
C ILE A 115 -9.38 6.46 -4.93
N LEU A 116 -8.78 6.23 -6.10
CA LEU A 116 -9.02 5.03 -6.90
C LEU A 116 -8.49 3.78 -6.20
N GLY A 117 -7.36 3.87 -5.50
CA GLY A 117 -6.79 2.76 -4.74
C GLY A 117 -7.63 2.36 -3.54
N THR A 118 -8.36 3.31 -2.93
CA THR A 118 -9.30 3.01 -1.85
C THR A 118 -10.52 2.24 -2.35
N LEU A 119 -11.08 2.66 -3.49
CA LEU A 119 -12.30 2.07 -4.06
C LEU A 119 -12.00 0.83 -4.92
N PHE A 120 -10.92 0.87 -5.69
CA PHE A 120 -10.57 -0.14 -6.69
C PHE A 120 -9.11 -0.62 -6.52
N ALA A 121 -8.74 -1.03 -5.30
CA ALA A 121 -7.39 -1.49 -4.99
C ALA A 121 -6.81 -2.52 -6.00
N PRO A 122 -7.56 -3.54 -6.47
CA PRO A 122 -7.04 -4.49 -7.45
C PRO A 122 -6.62 -3.84 -8.77
N ILE A 123 -7.42 -2.91 -9.27
CA ILE A 123 -7.16 -2.23 -10.56
C ILE A 123 -5.95 -1.32 -10.42
N VAL A 124 -5.88 -0.54 -9.34
CA VAL A 124 -4.76 0.38 -9.11
C VAL A 124 -3.46 -0.39 -8.88
N ALA A 125 -3.47 -1.47 -8.10
CA ALA A 125 -2.30 -2.33 -7.91
C ALA A 125 -1.81 -2.92 -9.24
N MET A 126 -2.72 -3.32 -10.12
CA MET A 126 -2.39 -3.82 -11.46
C MET A 126 -1.76 -2.71 -12.33
N VAL A 127 -2.37 -1.53 -12.38
CA VAL A 127 -1.86 -0.38 -13.18
C VAL A 127 -0.48 0.04 -12.68
N LEU A 128 -0.31 0.23 -11.38
CA LEU A 128 0.96 0.62 -10.78
C LEU A 128 2.03 -0.48 -10.91
N GLY A 129 1.62 -1.74 -10.82
CA GLY A 129 2.51 -2.88 -10.95
C GLY A 129 3.00 -3.10 -12.39
N LEU A 130 2.11 -3.09 -13.37
CA LEU A 130 2.41 -3.44 -14.76
C LEU A 130 3.00 -2.29 -15.58
N SER A 131 2.60 -1.04 -15.31
CA SER A 131 3.09 0.11 -16.07
C SER A 131 4.55 0.43 -15.75
N ASN A 132 5.39 0.45 -16.76
CA ASN A 132 6.81 0.79 -16.61
C ASN A 132 7.06 2.27 -16.27
N SER A 133 6.05 3.12 -16.45
CA SER A 133 6.14 4.56 -16.13
C SER A 133 6.15 4.84 -14.63
N TYR A 134 5.69 3.89 -13.80
CA TYR A 134 5.62 4.03 -12.35
C TYR A 134 6.78 3.29 -11.70
N GLN A 135 7.74 4.04 -11.17
CA GLN A 135 8.89 3.51 -10.43
C GLN A 135 8.93 4.09 -9.03
N PHE A 136 9.32 3.29 -8.03
CA PHE A 136 9.53 3.77 -6.67
C PHE A 136 10.81 4.60 -6.59
N ASP A 137 10.70 5.76 -5.98
CA ASP A 137 11.84 6.56 -5.55
C ASP A 137 12.03 6.40 -4.04
N ASN A 138 13.02 5.59 -3.67
CA ASN A 138 13.33 5.30 -2.28
C ASN A 138 13.98 6.49 -1.53
N THR A 139 14.29 7.58 -2.24
CA THR A 139 14.82 8.81 -1.61
C THR A 139 13.70 9.67 -1.03
N ILE A 140 12.43 9.43 -1.43
CA ILE A 140 11.30 10.18 -0.93
C ILE A 140 10.90 9.63 0.44
N SER A 141 11.08 10.45 1.48
CA SER A 141 10.52 10.21 2.80
C SER A 141 9.03 10.54 2.80
N VAL A 142 8.23 9.68 3.40
CA VAL A 142 6.79 9.91 3.62
C VAL A 142 6.52 9.87 5.11
N SER A 143 5.49 10.62 5.55
CA SER A 143 5.11 10.61 6.96
C SER A 143 4.60 9.23 7.39
N PRO A 144 5.17 8.62 8.44
CA PRO A 144 4.71 7.34 8.97
C PRO A 144 3.32 7.41 9.62
N ASN A 145 2.83 8.63 9.87
CA ASN A 145 1.53 8.90 10.48
C ASN A 145 0.45 9.29 9.44
N GLY A 146 0.72 9.06 8.15
CA GLY A 146 -0.19 9.36 7.06
C GLY A 146 -0.10 10.80 6.56
N PRO A 147 -1.02 11.25 5.68
CA PRO A 147 -0.93 12.53 4.99
C PRO A 147 -1.06 13.76 5.90
N PHE A 148 -1.62 13.60 7.09
CA PHE A 148 -1.77 14.67 8.08
C PHE A 148 -0.66 14.70 9.13
N GLY A 149 0.27 13.72 9.10
CA GLY A 149 1.48 13.78 9.92
C GLY A 149 2.43 14.86 9.41
N SER A 150 3.07 15.60 10.33
CA SER A 150 4.16 16.49 9.95
C SER A 150 5.22 15.67 9.23
N GLU A 151 5.59 16.05 8.02
CA GLU A 151 6.80 15.55 7.38
C GLU A 151 7.97 15.96 8.27
N ASN A 152 8.44 15.03 9.10
CA ASN A 152 9.74 15.22 9.74
C ASN A 152 10.78 15.15 8.62
N THR A 153 11.09 16.28 8.03
CA THR A 153 12.21 16.49 7.10
C THR A 153 13.56 16.33 7.76
N ASN A 154 13.61 15.76 8.95
CA ASN A 154 14.82 15.36 9.66
C ASN A 154 15.35 14.02 9.12
N THR A 155 15.59 13.92 7.81
CA THR A 155 16.69 13.07 7.35
C THR A 155 17.95 13.75 7.85
N GLU A 156 18.47 13.27 8.99
CA GLU A 156 19.76 13.69 9.48
C GLU A 156 20.79 13.44 8.38
N LYS A 157 21.17 14.49 7.67
CA LYS A 157 22.23 14.39 6.66
C LYS A 157 23.56 14.40 7.37
N TYR A 158 24.40 13.43 7.05
CA TYR A 158 25.78 13.37 7.53
C TYR A 158 26.73 13.68 6.37
N CYS A 159 27.80 14.38 6.66
CA CYS A 159 28.82 14.67 5.67
C CYS A 159 29.54 13.40 5.24
N LEU A 160 29.52 13.08 3.95
CA LEU A 160 30.23 11.92 3.39
C LEU A 160 31.78 12.04 3.48
N GLY A 161 32.30 13.20 3.86
CA GLY A 161 33.74 13.42 4.02
C GLY A 161 34.23 13.25 5.44
N CYS A 162 33.49 13.70 6.45
CA CYS A 162 33.92 13.73 7.84
C CYS A 162 32.91 13.13 8.84
N GLY A 163 31.75 12.65 8.38
CA GLY A 163 30.73 11.99 9.21
C GLY A 163 29.96 12.92 10.16
N VAL A 164 30.20 14.24 10.14
CA VAL A 164 29.50 15.18 11.01
C VAL A 164 28.08 15.41 10.52
N LYS A 165 27.14 15.51 11.46
CA LYS A 165 25.73 15.83 11.21
C LYS A 165 25.61 17.22 10.56
N LEU A 166 24.94 17.29 9.43
CA LEU A 166 24.73 18.52 8.67
C LEU A 166 23.42 19.19 9.03
N LYS A 167 23.37 20.51 8.95
CA LYS A 167 22.12 21.26 9.00
C LYS A 167 21.29 20.98 7.74
N SER A 168 19.96 20.95 7.86
CA SER A 168 19.04 20.58 6.78
C SER A 168 19.22 21.37 5.47
N ASN A 169 19.77 22.57 5.51
CA ASN A 169 19.99 23.47 4.36
C ASN A 169 21.48 23.75 4.08
N ALA A 170 22.42 22.97 4.64
CA ALA A 170 23.84 23.20 4.43
C ALA A 170 24.24 22.88 2.99
N LYS A 171 24.79 23.86 2.28
CA LYS A 171 25.42 23.70 0.95
C LYS A 171 26.89 23.22 1.07
N PHE A 172 27.50 23.46 2.19
CA PHE A 172 28.87 23.04 2.54
C PHE A 172 28.89 22.52 3.96
N CYS A 173 29.77 21.58 4.24
CA CYS A 173 29.99 21.07 5.59
C CYS A 173 30.75 22.10 6.43
N ASP A 174 30.18 22.53 7.55
CA ASP A 174 30.82 23.51 8.45
C ASP A 174 32.11 23.00 9.06
N ASN A 175 32.36 21.67 9.07
CA ASN A 175 33.55 21.07 9.68
C ASN A 175 34.69 20.80 8.70
N CYS A 176 34.39 20.34 7.45
CA CYS A 176 35.43 19.96 6.49
C CYS A 176 35.38 20.75 5.17
N GLY A 177 34.42 21.66 5.01
CA GLY A 177 34.28 22.50 3.83
C GLY A 177 33.78 21.77 2.56
N LYS A 178 33.53 20.45 2.62
CA LYS A 178 33.07 19.68 1.45
C LYS A 178 31.68 20.11 1.04
N LYS A 179 31.47 20.27 -0.26
CA LYS A 179 30.15 20.54 -0.83
C LYS A 179 29.19 19.38 -0.57
N VAL A 180 27.99 19.69 -0.14
CA VAL A 180 26.91 18.74 0.14
C VAL A 180 25.93 18.84 -1.01
N ASP A 181 25.78 17.76 -1.78
CA ASP A 181 24.81 17.63 -2.87
C ASP A 181 23.49 17.03 -2.36
#